data_d07ca8d22374ff2e72f8e292f9f77a21
#
_entry.id   d07ca8d22374ff2e72f8e292f9f77a21
#
_cell.length_a   1.000
_cell.length_b   1.000
_cell.length_c   1.000
_cell.angle_alpha   90.00
_cell.angle_beta   90.00
_cell.angle_gamma   90.00
#
_symmetry.space_group_name_H-M   'P 1'
#
loop_
_entity.id
_entity.type
_entity.pdbx_description
1 polymer ?
#
loop_
_entity_poly.entity_id
_entity_poly.type
_entity_poly.pdbx_seq_one_letter_code
_entity_poly.pdbx_strand_id
1 'polypeptide(L)'
;MSSKITIIGAGSVGSTIAYTLSNEDIASEIVLIDINKKKVEGEVMDIAQGTCFRDPVSIIAGEYEDAKDSDIVIITSGIARKPGQTRIELTQTNVNILKSITPEIVKAAPNAIYIIVSNPVDIMTYVFTKISGLPENQILGSGTMLDSARLRCGLSEHLNIAQKNIHAYVFGEHGDTCFIPWSGAYVSGVSLDEYYETVEKMGRNVTKIDKDAMLEYVRTSGGQVIANKGATFYAVSVAVCKLVATILSSSDSVATVSSMMHGEYGIEDVCLSTLTLVGPKGVQGKIPMRMTKEEVEKLKASADALKAVIAQIEH
;
A
#
# COMPACT_ATOMS: atom_id res chain seq x y z
N MET A 1 2.40 -24.64 -2.76
CA MET A 1 2.62 -24.24 -4.17
C MET A 1 3.87 -23.37 -4.19
N SER A 2 4.71 -23.50 -5.21
CA SER A 2 5.85 -22.61 -5.38
C SER A 2 5.30 -21.23 -5.71
N SER A 3 5.70 -20.19 -4.99
CA SER A 3 5.31 -18.80 -5.25
C SER A 3 6.55 -17.99 -5.56
N LYS A 4 6.53 -17.29 -6.71
CA LYS A 4 7.63 -16.45 -7.17
C LYS A 4 7.24 -14.99 -7.12
N ILE A 5 8.08 -14.19 -6.46
CA ILE A 5 7.84 -12.75 -6.29
C ILE A 5 9.05 -11.98 -6.80
N THR A 6 8.79 -11.05 -7.70
CA THR A 6 9.81 -10.10 -8.17
C THR A 6 9.61 -8.74 -7.51
N ILE A 7 10.70 -8.15 -7.01
CA ILE A 7 10.71 -6.83 -6.39
C ILE A 7 11.65 -5.92 -7.18
N ILE A 8 11.12 -4.81 -7.71
CA ILE A 8 11.90 -3.81 -8.44
C ILE A 8 12.19 -2.63 -7.52
N GLY A 9 13.46 -2.44 -7.22
CA GLY A 9 13.98 -1.48 -6.27
C GLY A 9 14.52 -2.15 -5.00
N ALA A 10 15.84 -2.20 -4.83
CA ALA A 10 16.52 -2.72 -3.64
C ALA A 10 16.84 -1.59 -2.63
N GLY A 11 15.95 -0.59 -2.54
CA GLY A 11 15.98 0.42 -1.49
C GLY A 11 15.57 -0.14 -0.13
N SER A 12 15.52 0.70 0.90
CA SER A 12 15.12 0.26 2.26
C SER A 12 13.76 -0.44 2.30
N VAL A 13 12.81 -0.04 1.45
CA VAL A 13 11.49 -0.68 1.38
C VAL A 13 11.58 -2.03 0.69
N GLY A 14 12.17 -2.09 -0.52
CA GLY A 14 12.21 -3.33 -1.30
C GLY A 14 13.03 -4.43 -0.63
N SER A 15 14.20 -4.12 -0.06
CA SER A 15 15.01 -5.10 0.69
C SER A 15 14.30 -5.56 1.97
N THR A 16 13.58 -4.67 2.67
CA THR A 16 12.79 -5.08 3.83
C THR A 16 11.59 -5.94 3.45
N ILE A 17 10.93 -5.68 2.29
CA ILE A 17 9.89 -6.57 1.76
C ILE A 17 10.48 -7.95 1.46
N ALA A 18 11.61 -8.03 0.75
CA ALA A 18 12.29 -9.29 0.46
C ALA A 18 12.62 -10.07 1.75
N TYR A 19 13.19 -9.40 2.74
CA TYR A 19 13.48 -9.98 4.05
C TYR A 19 12.21 -10.47 4.75
N THR A 20 11.15 -9.67 4.77
CA THR A 20 9.88 -10.03 5.43
C THR A 20 9.22 -11.22 4.76
N LEU A 21 9.14 -11.24 3.41
CA LEU A 21 8.59 -12.37 2.65
C LEU A 21 9.35 -13.67 2.93
N SER A 22 10.67 -13.59 3.00
CA SER A 22 11.52 -14.76 3.31
C SER A 22 11.41 -15.20 4.77
N ASN A 23 11.08 -14.31 5.69
CA ASN A 23 10.98 -14.60 7.12
C ASN A 23 9.59 -15.12 7.53
N GLU A 24 8.55 -14.78 6.78
CA GLU A 24 7.16 -15.20 7.03
C GLU A 24 6.74 -16.39 6.14
N ASP A 25 7.67 -16.99 5.40
CA ASP A 25 7.48 -18.16 4.51
C ASP A 25 6.35 -17.94 3.47
N ILE A 26 6.23 -16.68 2.99
CA ILE A 26 5.19 -16.31 2.02
C ILE A 26 5.60 -16.67 0.60
N ALA A 27 6.91 -16.58 0.29
CA ALA A 27 7.46 -16.80 -1.03
C ALA A 27 8.51 -17.92 -1.02
N SER A 28 8.49 -18.79 -2.03
CA SER A 28 9.53 -19.79 -2.24
C SER A 28 10.67 -19.32 -3.14
N GLU A 29 10.41 -18.32 -3.98
CA GLU A 29 11.40 -17.66 -4.84
C GLU A 29 11.21 -16.14 -4.82
N ILE A 30 12.29 -15.40 -4.59
CA ILE A 30 12.32 -13.94 -4.58
C ILE A 30 13.41 -13.46 -5.55
N VAL A 31 13.00 -12.65 -6.51
CA VAL A 31 13.91 -11.95 -7.44
C VAL A 31 13.97 -10.49 -7.05
N LEU A 32 15.14 -9.99 -6.66
CA LEU A 32 15.35 -8.58 -6.32
C LEU A 32 16.12 -7.90 -7.45
N ILE A 33 15.57 -6.82 -8.01
CA ILE A 33 16.11 -6.09 -9.15
C ILE A 33 16.39 -4.64 -8.76
N ASP A 34 17.57 -4.13 -9.07
CA ASP A 34 17.91 -2.71 -8.92
C ASP A 34 18.94 -2.30 -9.97
N ILE A 35 18.96 -1.03 -10.33
CA ILE A 35 20.00 -0.44 -11.20
C ILE A 35 21.38 -0.47 -10.55
N ASN A 36 21.44 -0.43 -9.22
CA ASN A 36 22.67 -0.58 -8.44
C ASN A 36 22.95 -2.05 -8.16
N LYS A 37 23.61 -2.72 -9.12
CA LYS A 37 23.90 -4.16 -9.06
C LYS A 37 24.64 -4.59 -7.79
N LYS A 38 25.67 -3.82 -7.38
CA LYS A 38 26.45 -4.12 -6.16
C LYS A 38 25.59 -4.06 -4.90
N LYS A 39 24.64 -3.11 -4.87
CA LYS A 39 23.74 -3.01 -3.72
C LYS A 39 22.80 -4.20 -3.67
N VAL A 40 22.16 -4.56 -4.78
CA VAL A 40 21.20 -5.68 -4.79
C VAL A 40 21.88 -7.01 -4.48
N GLU A 41 23.11 -7.23 -4.97
CA GLU A 41 23.94 -8.39 -4.62
C GLU A 41 24.19 -8.45 -3.09
N GLY A 42 24.52 -7.31 -2.47
CA GLY A 42 24.75 -7.22 -1.03
C GLY A 42 23.48 -7.52 -0.22
N GLU A 43 22.33 -6.94 -0.60
CA GLU A 43 21.05 -7.19 0.07
C GLU A 43 20.63 -8.67 -0.04
N VAL A 44 20.76 -9.25 -1.22
CA VAL A 44 20.45 -10.67 -1.47
C VAL A 44 21.36 -11.57 -0.65
N MET A 45 22.67 -11.28 -0.62
CA MET A 45 23.65 -12.07 0.11
C MET A 45 23.38 -12.06 1.62
N ASP A 46 23.04 -10.89 2.18
CA ASP A 46 22.73 -10.73 3.61
C ASP A 46 21.45 -11.50 3.99
N ILE A 47 20.37 -11.36 3.21
CA ILE A 47 19.12 -12.09 3.45
C ILE A 47 19.32 -13.59 3.28
N ALA A 48 20.02 -14.04 2.22
CA ALA A 48 20.27 -15.45 1.93
C ALA A 48 21.07 -16.17 3.02
N GLN A 49 22.02 -15.51 3.65
CA GLN A 49 22.81 -16.07 4.76
C GLN A 49 21.95 -16.41 5.99
N GLY A 50 20.78 -15.78 6.15
CA GLY A 50 19.83 -16.07 7.21
C GLY A 50 18.89 -17.26 6.92
N THR A 51 18.80 -17.74 5.68
CA THR A 51 17.80 -18.76 5.29
C THR A 51 18.06 -20.14 5.91
N CYS A 52 19.26 -20.44 6.35
CA CYS A 52 19.57 -21.71 7.04
C CYS A 52 18.87 -21.87 8.40
N PHE A 53 18.29 -20.81 8.95
CA PHE A 53 17.57 -20.83 10.23
C PHE A 53 16.04 -20.87 10.07
N ARG A 54 15.50 -21.04 8.87
CA ARG A 54 14.10 -21.01 8.52
C ARG A 54 13.79 -21.90 7.30
N ASP A 55 12.56 -21.88 6.83
CA ASP A 55 12.19 -22.66 5.65
C ASP A 55 12.96 -22.18 4.41
N PRO A 56 13.31 -23.10 3.49
CA PRO A 56 14.10 -22.77 2.33
C PRO A 56 13.39 -21.77 1.40
N VAL A 57 14.06 -20.67 1.10
CA VAL A 57 13.65 -19.70 0.09
C VAL A 57 14.81 -19.42 -0.85
N SER A 58 14.54 -19.42 -2.15
CA SER A 58 15.49 -18.96 -3.17
C SER A 58 15.40 -17.46 -3.28
N ILE A 59 16.51 -16.77 -3.07
CA ILE A 59 16.58 -15.31 -3.29
C ILE A 59 17.75 -14.99 -4.20
N ILE A 60 17.52 -14.24 -5.26
CA ILE A 60 18.52 -13.87 -6.25
C ILE A 60 18.53 -12.37 -6.55
N ALA A 61 19.72 -11.85 -6.86
CA ALA A 61 19.90 -10.57 -7.52
C ALA A 61 19.70 -10.80 -9.02
N GLY A 62 18.57 -10.34 -9.57
CA GLY A 62 18.16 -10.67 -10.94
C GLY A 62 18.13 -9.48 -11.88
N GLU A 63 17.85 -9.81 -13.14
CA GLU A 63 17.50 -8.89 -14.23
C GLU A 63 16.00 -9.02 -14.55
N TYR A 64 15.48 -8.21 -15.48
CA TYR A 64 14.05 -8.26 -15.83
C TYR A 64 13.62 -9.62 -16.37
N GLU A 65 14.49 -10.34 -17.10
CA GLU A 65 14.23 -11.67 -17.64
C GLU A 65 14.00 -12.71 -16.54
N ASP A 66 14.64 -12.53 -15.38
CA ASP A 66 14.46 -13.41 -14.23
C ASP A 66 13.08 -13.26 -13.57
N ALA A 67 12.33 -12.18 -13.88
CA ALA A 67 10.96 -11.99 -13.44
C ALA A 67 9.94 -12.92 -14.15
N LYS A 68 10.39 -13.68 -15.16
CA LYS A 68 9.53 -14.63 -15.86
C LYS A 68 8.85 -15.58 -14.89
N ASP A 69 7.55 -15.83 -15.14
CA ASP A 69 6.69 -16.69 -14.34
C ASP A 69 6.50 -16.23 -12.88
N SER A 70 6.71 -14.95 -12.59
CA SER A 70 6.36 -14.38 -11.30
C SER A 70 4.85 -14.32 -11.10
N ASP A 71 4.39 -14.73 -9.92
CA ASP A 71 2.99 -14.59 -9.49
C ASP A 71 2.68 -13.11 -9.17
N ILE A 72 3.64 -12.43 -8.55
CA ILE A 72 3.51 -11.04 -8.14
C ILE A 72 4.79 -10.26 -8.48
N VAL A 73 4.59 -9.04 -8.97
CA VAL A 73 5.66 -8.04 -9.14
C VAL A 73 5.38 -6.85 -8.24
N ILE A 74 6.36 -6.47 -7.42
CA ILE A 74 6.26 -5.34 -6.50
C ILE A 74 7.19 -4.23 -6.99
N ILE A 75 6.65 -3.04 -7.25
CA ILE A 75 7.41 -1.89 -7.73
C ILE A 75 7.61 -0.91 -6.57
N THR A 76 8.85 -0.86 -6.04
CA THR A 76 9.27 0.06 -4.99
C THR A 76 10.28 1.11 -5.48
N SER A 77 10.66 1.03 -6.76
CA SER A 77 11.63 1.94 -7.38
C SER A 77 11.10 3.37 -7.46
N GLY A 78 11.95 4.29 -7.11
CA GLY A 78 11.65 5.72 -7.10
C GLY A 78 12.67 6.46 -6.25
N ILE A 79 12.63 7.78 -6.30
CA ILE A 79 13.49 8.64 -5.47
C ILE A 79 12.67 9.34 -4.39
N ALA A 80 13.30 9.58 -3.25
CA ALA A 80 12.74 10.41 -2.20
C ALA A 80 12.84 11.89 -2.57
N ARG A 81 11.94 12.71 -2.01
CA ARG A 81 11.92 14.17 -2.23
C ARG A 81 13.23 14.80 -1.75
N LYS A 82 13.84 15.61 -2.61
CA LYS A 82 15.04 16.40 -2.28
C LYS A 82 14.65 17.75 -1.70
N PRO A 83 15.49 18.36 -0.86
CA PRO A 83 15.28 19.74 -0.41
C PRO A 83 15.10 20.69 -1.60
N GLY A 84 14.05 21.53 -1.56
CA GLY A 84 13.72 22.48 -2.63
C GLY A 84 12.97 21.90 -3.84
N GLN A 85 12.81 20.60 -3.95
CA GLN A 85 12.05 19.97 -5.03
C GLN A 85 10.54 20.09 -4.78
N THR A 86 9.79 20.50 -5.80
CA THR A 86 8.32 20.55 -5.74
C THR A 86 7.72 19.13 -5.78
N ARG A 87 6.46 19.00 -5.34
CA ARG A 87 5.72 17.73 -5.43
C ARG A 87 5.56 17.26 -6.88
N ILE A 88 5.29 18.19 -7.80
CA ILE A 88 5.10 17.89 -9.22
C ILE A 88 6.40 17.39 -9.86
N GLU A 89 7.54 18.07 -9.62
CA GLU A 89 8.85 17.63 -10.13
C GLU A 89 9.25 16.24 -9.62
N LEU A 90 8.98 15.95 -8.35
CA LEU A 90 9.21 14.62 -7.79
C LEU A 90 8.32 13.58 -8.48
N THR A 91 7.02 13.88 -8.62
CA THR A 91 6.06 13.00 -9.29
C THR A 91 6.49 12.72 -10.72
N GLN A 92 6.84 13.75 -11.50
CA GLN A 92 7.32 13.56 -12.88
C GLN A 92 8.58 12.71 -12.95
N THR A 93 9.52 12.90 -12.01
CA THR A 93 10.75 12.09 -11.97
C THR A 93 10.40 10.61 -11.72
N ASN A 94 9.54 10.31 -10.77
CA ASN A 94 9.14 8.94 -10.45
C ASN A 94 8.30 8.31 -11.57
N VAL A 95 7.44 9.09 -12.24
CA VAL A 95 6.72 8.65 -13.44
C VAL A 95 7.69 8.28 -14.56
N ASN A 96 8.73 9.07 -14.79
CA ASN A 96 9.73 8.75 -15.82
C ASN A 96 10.50 7.47 -15.50
N ILE A 97 10.81 7.22 -14.22
CA ILE A 97 11.39 5.95 -13.78
C ILE A 97 10.42 4.80 -14.07
N LEU A 98 9.15 4.95 -13.71
CA LEU A 98 8.12 3.93 -13.96
C LEU A 98 7.96 3.63 -15.45
N LYS A 99 7.93 4.67 -16.29
CA LYS A 99 7.86 4.53 -17.77
C LYS A 99 9.04 3.75 -18.33
N SER A 100 10.23 3.89 -17.76
CA SER A 100 11.41 3.13 -18.19
C SER A 100 11.39 1.66 -17.77
N ILE A 101 10.74 1.34 -16.65
CA ILE A 101 10.63 -0.02 -16.11
C ILE A 101 9.51 -0.81 -16.79
N THR A 102 8.39 -0.16 -17.05
CA THR A 102 7.13 -0.82 -17.46
C THR A 102 7.29 -1.73 -18.69
N PRO A 103 7.91 -1.32 -19.80
CA PRO A 103 8.00 -2.19 -20.98
C PRO A 103 8.77 -3.49 -20.72
N GLU A 104 9.86 -3.41 -19.97
CA GLU A 104 10.72 -4.56 -19.69
C GLU A 104 10.03 -5.55 -18.74
N ILE A 105 9.46 -5.05 -17.66
CA ILE A 105 8.85 -5.94 -16.66
C ILE A 105 7.53 -6.55 -17.13
N VAL A 106 6.72 -5.81 -17.87
CA VAL A 106 5.47 -6.34 -18.44
C VAL A 106 5.75 -7.40 -19.50
N LYS A 107 6.80 -7.22 -20.31
CA LYS A 107 7.25 -8.25 -21.26
C LYS A 107 7.72 -9.52 -20.55
N ALA A 108 8.41 -9.39 -19.42
CA ALA A 108 8.96 -10.52 -18.66
C ALA A 108 7.86 -11.28 -17.86
N ALA A 109 6.93 -10.55 -17.24
CA ALA A 109 5.91 -11.10 -16.35
C ALA A 109 4.48 -10.64 -16.69
N PRO A 110 3.95 -10.93 -17.90
CA PRO A 110 2.67 -10.39 -18.36
C PRO A 110 1.45 -10.90 -17.58
N ASN A 111 1.59 -12.00 -16.86
CA ASN A 111 0.49 -12.64 -16.11
C ASN A 111 0.55 -12.35 -14.59
N ALA A 112 1.58 -11.63 -14.13
CA ALA A 112 1.75 -11.32 -12.72
C ALA A 112 0.70 -10.29 -12.24
N ILE A 113 0.43 -10.30 -10.94
CA ILE A 113 -0.27 -9.20 -10.28
C ILE A 113 0.77 -8.18 -9.83
N TYR A 114 0.51 -6.90 -10.13
CA TYR A 114 1.44 -5.80 -9.89
C TYR A 114 1.01 -5.01 -8.66
N ILE A 115 1.91 -4.88 -7.69
CA ILE A 115 1.71 -4.06 -6.50
C ILE A 115 2.62 -2.84 -6.59
N ILE A 116 2.02 -1.67 -6.73
CA ILE A 116 2.74 -0.39 -6.77
C ILE A 116 2.89 0.13 -5.33
N VAL A 117 4.14 0.42 -4.95
CA VAL A 117 4.51 0.95 -3.62
C VAL A 117 5.23 2.29 -3.75
N SER A 118 5.77 2.58 -4.93
CA SER A 118 6.45 3.84 -5.25
C SER A 118 5.53 5.04 -5.07
N ASN A 119 6.03 6.10 -4.43
CA ASN A 119 5.25 7.33 -4.20
C ASN A 119 5.43 8.37 -5.31
N PRO A 120 4.37 9.16 -5.56
CA PRO A 120 3.02 9.14 -4.95
C PRO A 120 2.18 7.96 -5.47
N VAL A 121 1.83 7.03 -4.59
CA VAL A 121 1.35 5.70 -4.95
C VAL A 121 0.10 5.69 -5.83
N ASP A 122 -0.87 6.57 -5.57
CA ASP A 122 -2.11 6.62 -6.33
C ASP A 122 -1.87 7.08 -7.78
N ILE A 123 -1.00 8.07 -7.97
CA ILE A 123 -0.61 8.57 -9.30
C ILE A 123 0.24 7.52 -10.03
N MET A 124 1.18 6.89 -9.33
CA MET A 124 2.01 5.83 -9.92
C MET A 124 1.16 4.62 -10.34
N THR A 125 0.16 4.24 -9.54
CA THR A 125 -0.80 3.19 -9.89
C THR A 125 -1.62 3.57 -11.11
N TYR A 126 -2.13 4.80 -11.16
CA TYR A 126 -2.87 5.31 -12.32
C TYR A 126 -2.03 5.29 -13.59
N VAL A 127 -0.81 5.84 -13.54
CA VAL A 127 0.09 5.88 -14.70
C VAL A 127 0.43 4.46 -15.17
N PHE A 128 0.78 3.55 -14.24
CA PHE A 128 1.08 2.16 -14.59
C PHE A 128 -0.11 1.48 -15.26
N THR A 129 -1.33 1.71 -14.76
CA THR A 129 -2.56 1.20 -15.38
C THR A 129 -2.73 1.70 -16.82
N LYS A 130 -2.42 2.97 -17.08
CA LYS A 130 -2.57 3.56 -18.42
C LYS A 130 -1.51 3.09 -19.44
N ILE A 131 -0.26 2.85 -18.99
CA ILE A 131 0.87 2.59 -19.90
C ILE A 131 1.24 1.11 -20.03
N SER A 132 0.82 0.24 -19.08
CA SER A 132 1.21 -1.16 -19.05
C SER A 132 0.53 -2.02 -20.13
N GLY A 133 -0.68 -1.68 -20.52
CA GLY A 133 -1.52 -2.50 -21.40
C GLY A 133 -2.06 -3.78 -20.73
N LEU A 134 -1.83 -3.95 -19.43
CA LEU A 134 -2.33 -5.09 -18.65
C LEU A 134 -3.80 -4.90 -18.27
N PRO A 135 -4.53 -6.00 -17.99
CA PRO A 135 -5.84 -5.93 -17.37
C PRO A 135 -5.79 -5.19 -16.03
N GLU A 136 -6.73 -4.29 -15.78
CA GLU A 136 -6.75 -3.44 -14.58
C GLU A 136 -6.82 -4.25 -13.27
N ASN A 137 -7.45 -5.43 -13.30
CA ASN A 137 -7.50 -6.31 -12.13
C ASN A 137 -6.12 -6.83 -11.70
N GLN A 138 -5.12 -6.83 -12.58
CA GLN A 138 -3.75 -7.19 -12.24
C GLN A 138 -2.97 -6.05 -11.55
N ILE A 139 -3.53 -4.86 -11.42
CA ILE A 139 -2.80 -3.66 -10.97
C ILE A 139 -3.45 -3.07 -9.72
N LEU A 140 -2.65 -2.91 -8.66
CA LEU A 140 -3.07 -2.22 -7.45
C LEU A 140 -1.89 -1.50 -6.79
N GLY A 141 -2.19 -0.40 -6.12
CA GLY A 141 -1.23 0.28 -5.25
C GLY A 141 -1.45 -0.11 -3.79
N SER A 142 -0.40 -0.07 -2.98
CA SER A 142 -0.50 -0.31 -1.53
C SER A 142 -1.48 0.64 -0.83
N GLY A 143 -1.75 1.79 -1.43
CA GLY A 143 -2.78 2.75 -1.04
C GLY A 143 -2.70 3.15 0.43
N THR A 144 -3.86 3.25 1.06
CA THR A 144 -4.01 3.65 2.46
C THR A 144 -4.03 2.46 3.44
N MET A 145 -3.51 1.28 3.04
CA MET A 145 -3.40 0.14 3.96
C MET A 145 -2.58 0.46 5.21
N LEU A 146 -1.42 1.10 5.02
CA LEU A 146 -0.57 1.51 6.13
C LEU A 146 -1.21 2.62 6.96
N ASP A 147 -1.90 3.57 6.33
CA ASP A 147 -2.59 4.64 7.05
C ASP A 147 -3.73 4.08 7.90
N SER A 148 -4.47 3.09 7.39
CA SER A 148 -5.47 2.35 8.14
C SER A 148 -4.86 1.55 9.31
N ALA A 149 -3.66 1.01 9.15
CA ALA A 149 -2.94 0.35 10.24
C ALA A 149 -2.50 1.36 11.32
N ARG A 150 -2.02 2.54 10.93
CA ARG A 150 -1.70 3.64 11.88
C ARG A 150 -2.94 4.08 12.65
N LEU A 151 -4.07 4.26 11.96
CA LEU A 151 -5.35 4.57 12.59
C LEU A 151 -5.73 3.52 13.63
N ARG A 152 -5.67 2.23 13.28
CA ARG A 152 -5.99 1.14 14.23
C ARG A 152 -5.01 1.11 15.41
N CYS A 153 -3.74 1.43 15.19
CA CYS A 153 -2.76 1.55 16.27
C CYS A 153 -3.16 2.65 17.26
N GLY A 154 -3.40 3.87 16.77
CA GLY A 154 -3.82 5.00 17.60
C GLY A 154 -5.16 4.75 18.33
N LEU A 155 -6.14 4.16 17.64
CA LEU A 155 -7.40 3.76 18.26
C LEU A 155 -7.21 2.67 19.32
N SER A 156 -6.36 1.68 19.07
CA SER A 156 -6.03 0.61 20.03
C SER A 156 -5.44 1.17 21.32
N GLU A 157 -4.49 2.08 21.20
CA GLU A 157 -3.86 2.75 22.35
C GLU A 157 -4.90 3.58 23.13
N HIS A 158 -5.70 4.37 22.42
CA HIS A 158 -6.72 5.23 23.04
C HIS A 158 -7.83 4.45 23.74
N LEU A 159 -8.34 3.38 23.11
CA LEU A 159 -9.43 2.56 23.64
C LEU A 159 -8.95 1.45 24.59
N ASN A 160 -7.64 1.20 24.63
CA ASN A 160 -7.02 0.07 25.36
C ASN A 160 -7.66 -1.28 25.00
N ILE A 161 -7.73 -1.56 23.68
CA ILE A 161 -8.24 -2.83 23.11
C ILE A 161 -7.33 -3.32 21.98
N ALA A 162 -7.35 -4.62 21.71
CA ALA A 162 -6.53 -5.21 20.66
C ALA A 162 -6.89 -4.66 19.26
N GLN A 163 -5.90 -4.31 18.46
CA GLN A 163 -6.05 -3.75 17.10
C GLN A 163 -6.94 -4.61 16.20
N LYS A 164 -6.90 -5.94 16.34
CA LYS A 164 -7.73 -6.87 15.55
C LYS A 164 -9.24 -6.71 15.75
N ASN A 165 -9.66 -6.08 16.85
CA ASN A 165 -11.07 -5.81 17.14
C ASN A 165 -11.55 -4.47 16.56
N ILE A 166 -10.65 -3.67 15.99
CA ILE A 166 -10.94 -2.35 15.44
C ILE A 166 -11.08 -2.46 13.92
N HIS A 167 -12.25 -2.08 13.42
CA HIS A 167 -12.56 -2.00 12.00
C HIS A 167 -12.74 -0.52 11.65
N ALA A 168 -11.64 0.15 11.34
CA ALA A 168 -11.59 1.53 10.91
C ALA A 168 -10.58 1.67 9.78
N TYR A 169 -10.86 2.56 8.86
CA TYR A 169 -10.14 2.68 7.59
C TYR A 169 -9.81 4.13 7.27
N VAL A 170 -8.80 4.31 6.45
CA VAL A 170 -8.45 5.60 5.83
C VAL A 170 -8.75 5.49 4.34
N PHE A 171 -9.46 6.45 3.80
CA PHE A 171 -9.84 6.53 2.38
C PHE A 171 -9.19 7.73 1.70
N GLY A 172 -9.24 7.72 0.38
CA GLY A 172 -8.73 8.79 -0.45
C GLY A 172 -7.30 8.56 -0.93
N GLU A 173 -6.58 9.61 -1.18
CA GLU A 173 -5.17 9.64 -1.54
C GLU A 173 -4.32 9.13 -0.38
N HIS A 174 -3.25 8.38 -0.66
CA HIS A 174 -2.18 8.19 0.32
C HIS A 174 -1.36 9.49 0.42
N GLY A 175 -1.82 10.45 1.20
CA GLY A 175 -1.24 11.80 1.31
C GLY A 175 -2.12 12.76 2.10
N ASP A 176 -1.99 14.06 1.77
CA ASP A 176 -2.59 15.14 2.56
C ASP A 176 -4.12 15.17 2.53
N THR A 177 -4.73 14.61 1.47
CA THR A 177 -6.20 14.63 1.28
C THR A 177 -6.89 13.36 1.78
N CYS A 178 -6.15 12.42 2.42
CA CYS A 178 -6.78 11.26 3.04
C CYS A 178 -7.71 11.68 4.18
N PHE A 179 -8.70 10.84 4.46
CA PHE A 179 -9.65 11.07 5.55
C PHE A 179 -10.10 9.76 6.17
N ILE A 180 -10.69 9.86 7.36
CA ILE A 180 -11.25 8.73 8.08
C ILE A 180 -12.78 8.77 7.94
N PRO A 181 -13.41 7.79 7.25
CA PRO A 181 -14.88 7.68 7.24
C PRO A 181 -15.36 7.12 8.57
N TRP A 182 -15.56 7.99 9.53
CA TRP A 182 -15.95 7.64 10.90
C TRP A 182 -17.30 6.91 10.98
N SER A 183 -18.17 7.12 9.99
CA SER A 183 -19.44 6.37 9.85
C SER A 183 -19.24 4.86 9.69
N GLY A 184 -18.03 4.44 9.28
CA GLY A 184 -17.60 3.04 9.13
C GLY A 184 -16.61 2.58 10.20
N ALA A 185 -16.49 3.28 11.33
CA ALA A 185 -15.61 2.88 12.42
C ALA A 185 -16.36 2.02 13.44
N TYR A 186 -15.90 0.78 13.62
CA TYR A 186 -16.51 -0.23 14.49
C TYR A 186 -15.49 -0.90 15.41
N VAL A 187 -15.97 -1.32 16.56
CA VAL A 187 -15.26 -2.23 17.47
C VAL A 187 -16.02 -3.55 17.50
N SER A 188 -15.49 -4.58 16.88
CA SER A 188 -16.12 -5.92 16.80
C SER A 188 -17.60 -5.88 16.35
N GLY A 189 -17.94 -5.02 15.38
CA GLY A 189 -19.30 -4.90 14.86
C GLY A 189 -20.21 -3.91 15.60
N VAL A 190 -19.75 -3.33 16.71
CA VAL A 190 -20.45 -2.26 17.44
C VAL A 190 -19.89 -0.92 16.95
N SER A 191 -20.74 0.05 16.62
CA SER A 191 -20.28 1.38 16.20
C SER A 191 -19.43 2.03 17.30
N LEU A 192 -18.51 2.88 16.92
CA LEU A 192 -17.61 3.53 17.88
C LEU A 192 -18.39 4.33 18.94
N ASP A 193 -19.48 4.99 18.54
CA ASP A 193 -20.31 5.76 19.46
C ASP A 193 -21.05 4.85 20.47
N GLU A 194 -21.65 3.74 20.02
CA GLU A 194 -22.28 2.74 20.91
C GLU A 194 -21.26 2.05 21.82
N TYR A 195 -20.03 1.85 21.34
CA TYR A 195 -18.95 1.31 22.14
C TYR A 195 -18.63 2.23 23.32
N TYR A 196 -18.52 3.55 23.11
CA TYR A 196 -18.29 4.51 24.20
C TYR A 196 -19.40 4.45 25.26
N GLU A 197 -20.67 4.47 24.83
CA GLU A 197 -21.82 4.37 25.75
C GLU A 197 -21.81 3.07 26.56
N THR A 198 -21.39 1.98 25.91
CA THR A 198 -21.36 0.66 26.55
C THR A 198 -20.28 0.56 27.61
N VAL A 199 -19.05 1.01 27.29
CA VAL A 199 -17.93 0.92 28.24
C VAL A 199 -18.06 1.90 29.40
N GLU A 200 -18.74 3.04 29.20
CA GLU A 200 -19.11 3.98 30.25
C GLU A 200 -20.07 3.33 31.26
N LYS A 201 -21.11 2.63 30.78
CA LYS A 201 -22.03 1.84 31.63
C LYS A 201 -21.34 0.71 32.42
N MET A 202 -20.22 0.21 31.91
CA MET A 202 -19.35 -0.77 32.60
C MET A 202 -18.42 -0.12 33.61
N GLY A 203 -18.50 1.20 33.83
CA GLY A 203 -17.63 1.94 34.75
C GLY A 203 -16.20 2.19 34.22
N ARG A 204 -15.93 1.98 32.93
CA ARG A 204 -14.67 2.33 32.31
C ARG A 204 -14.69 3.79 31.86
N ASN A 205 -13.72 4.55 32.31
CA ASN A 205 -13.57 5.95 31.87
C ASN A 205 -12.74 5.97 30.59
N VAL A 206 -13.42 5.98 29.43
CA VAL A 206 -12.78 6.13 28.11
C VAL A 206 -13.23 7.45 27.51
N THR A 207 -12.32 8.38 27.40
CA THR A 207 -12.57 9.69 26.78
C THR A 207 -12.92 9.50 25.29
N LYS A 208 -13.90 10.24 24.78
CA LYS A 208 -14.18 10.25 23.34
C LYS A 208 -12.97 10.75 22.57
N ILE A 209 -12.70 10.12 21.42
CA ILE A 209 -11.55 10.46 20.60
C ILE A 209 -11.74 11.84 19.95
N ASP A 210 -10.67 12.62 19.93
CA ASP A 210 -10.58 13.78 19.06
C ASP A 210 -10.30 13.29 17.62
N LYS A 211 -11.32 13.40 16.77
CA LYS A 211 -11.31 12.91 15.40
C LYS A 211 -10.28 13.64 14.52
N ASP A 212 -10.11 14.93 14.73
CA ASP A 212 -9.17 15.75 13.96
C ASP A 212 -7.72 15.46 14.39
N ALA A 213 -7.47 15.37 15.69
CA ALA A 213 -6.16 14.98 16.21
C ALA A 213 -5.75 13.56 15.75
N MET A 214 -6.71 12.63 15.66
CA MET A 214 -6.43 11.28 15.15
C MET A 214 -6.11 11.28 13.65
N LEU A 215 -6.80 12.08 12.85
CA LEU A 215 -6.48 12.22 11.44
C LEU A 215 -5.09 12.84 11.24
N GLU A 216 -4.76 13.86 12.02
CA GLU A 216 -3.43 14.48 11.99
C GLU A 216 -2.33 13.51 12.42
N TYR A 217 -2.56 12.71 13.46
CA TYR A 217 -1.66 11.61 13.85
C TYR A 217 -1.40 10.65 12.69
N VAL A 218 -2.43 10.23 11.97
CA VAL A 218 -2.29 9.33 10.82
C VAL A 218 -1.45 9.96 9.72
N ARG A 219 -1.75 11.22 9.35
CA ARG A 219 -1.07 11.95 8.28
C ARG A 219 0.41 12.21 8.59
N THR A 220 0.71 12.57 9.82
CA THR A 220 2.06 12.98 10.22
C THR A 220 2.97 11.83 10.65
N SER A 221 2.41 10.66 11.00
CA SER A 221 3.16 9.49 11.50
C SER A 221 4.34 9.11 10.59
N GLY A 222 4.14 9.09 9.27
CA GLY A 222 5.21 8.78 8.32
C GLY A 222 6.36 9.78 8.38
N GLY A 223 6.04 11.06 8.41
CA GLY A 223 7.01 12.15 8.53
C GLY A 223 7.78 12.09 9.85
N GLN A 224 7.11 11.80 10.97
CA GLN A 224 7.74 11.63 12.28
C GLN A 224 8.73 10.46 12.30
N VAL A 225 8.35 9.30 11.71
CA VAL A 225 9.27 8.16 11.58
C VAL A 225 10.50 8.53 10.75
N ILE A 226 10.33 9.24 9.63
CA ILE A 226 11.43 9.69 8.78
C ILE A 226 12.34 10.68 9.54
N ALA A 227 11.77 11.63 10.26
CA ALA A 227 12.52 12.59 11.05
C ALA A 227 13.38 11.91 12.14
N ASN A 228 12.86 10.84 12.76
CA ASN A 228 13.52 10.16 13.87
C ASN A 228 14.57 9.12 13.44
N LYS A 229 14.38 8.43 12.29
CA LYS A 229 15.27 7.32 11.87
C LYS A 229 15.71 7.40 10.40
N GLY A 230 15.44 8.50 9.70
CA GLY A 230 15.87 8.75 8.32
C GLY A 230 14.96 8.19 7.23
N ALA A 231 14.28 7.07 7.46
CA ALA A 231 13.35 6.46 6.49
C ALA A 231 12.29 5.61 7.19
N THR A 232 11.14 5.42 6.54
CA THR A 232 10.09 4.47 6.96
C THR A 232 10.09 3.26 6.03
N PHE A 233 10.18 2.04 6.56
CA PHE A 233 10.25 0.83 5.76
C PHE A 233 9.70 -0.43 6.45
N TYR A 234 9.61 -0.52 7.79
CA TYR A 234 9.11 -1.72 8.45
C TYR A 234 7.61 -1.93 8.26
N ALA A 235 6.79 -0.97 8.66
CA ALA A 235 5.34 -1.13 8.64
C ALA A 235 4.77 -1.20 7.21
N VAL A 236 5.35 -0.45 6.26
CA VAL A 236 4.96 -0.55 4.84
C VAL A 236 5.29 -1.93 4.28
N SER A 237 6.45 -2.51 4.65
CA SER A 237 6.84 -3.84 4.20
C SER A 237 5.88 -4.91 4.73
N VAL A 238 5.52 -4.87 6.01
CA VAL A 238 4.52 -5.77 6.59
C VAL A 238 3.15 -5.61 5.91
N ALA A 239 2.72 -4.39 5.62
CA ALA A 239 1.46 -4.14 4.92
C ALA A 239 1.48 -4.74 3.49
N VAL A 240 2.57 -4.56 2.76
CA VAL A 240 2.74 -5.14 1.42
C VAL A 240 2.81 -6.67 1.48
N CYS A 241 3.56 -7.26 2.41
CA CYS A 241 3.64 -8.71 2.58
C CYS A 241 2.27 -9.31 2.94
N LYS A 242 1.46 -8.61 3.76
CA LYS A 242 0.08 -9.01 4.02
C LYS A 242 -0.77 -9.01 2.74
N LEU A 243 -0.57 -8.03 1.87
CA LEU A 243 -1.26 -7.96 0.58
C LEU A 243 -0.82 -9.11 -0.34
N VAL A 244 0.49 -9.40 -0.39
CA VAL A 244 1.05 -10.56 -1.11
C VAL A 244 0.42 -11.86 -0.60
N ALA A 245 0.41 -12.09 0.71
CA ALA A 245 -0.20 -13.27 1.31
C ALA A 245 -1.71 -13.38 0.98
N THR A 246 -2.41 -12.24 0.90
CA THR A 246 -3.82 -12.20 0.48
C THR A 246 -3.99 -12.65 -0.97
N ILE A 247 -3.15 -12.17 -1.89
CA ILE A 247 -3.21 -12.52 -3.31
C ILE A 247 -2.85 -14.00 -3.52
N LEU A 248 -1.90 -14.53 -2.77
CA LEU A 248 -1.49 -15.94 -2.84
C LEU A 248 -2.43 -16.89 -2.08
N SER A 249 -3.38 -16.37 -1.31
CA SER A 249 -4.34 -17.20 -0.57
C SER A 249 -5.41 -17.79 -1.49
N SER A 250 -6.19 -18.74 -0.98
CA SER A 250 -7.33 -19.34 -1.70
C SER A 250 -8.63 -18.53 -1.54
N SER A 251 -8.62 -17.44 -0.79
CA SER A 251 -9.82 -16.65 -0.47
C SER A 251 -9.57 -15.15 -0.68
N ASP A 252 -10.63 -14.45 -1.05
CA ASP A 252 -10.60 -13.01 -1.18
C ASP A 252 -10.59 -12.32 0.19
N SER A 253 -10.05 -11.11 0.23
CA SER A 253 -10.04 -10.25 1.40
C SER A 253 -10.36 -8.80 1.01
N VAL A 254 -10.75 -8.00 1.99
CA VAL A 254 -11.05 -6.58 1.78
C VAL A 254 -9.88 -5.75 2.30
N ALA A 255 -9.36 -4.87 1.45
CA ALA A 255 -8.24 -3.99 1.77
C ALA A 255 -8.45 -2.58 1.22
N THR A 256 -7.83 -1.59 1.86
CA THR A 256 -7.84 -0.19 1.39
C THR A 256 -6.66 0.05 0.44
N VAL A 257 -6.75 -0.57 -0.74
CA VAL A 257 -5.74 -0.45 -1.80
C VAL A 257 -6.14 0.62 -2.81
N SER A 258 -5.15 1.21 -3.45
CA SER A 258 -5.35 2.12 -4.58
C SER A 258 -5.62 1.32 -5.84
N SER A 259 -6.74 1.57 -6.49
CA SER A 259 -7.09 1.00 -7.79
C SER A 259 -8.06 1.89 -8.53
N MET A 260 -8.21 1.68 -9.85
CA MET A 260 -9.03 2.51 -10.72
C MET A 260 -10.48 2.60 -10.21
N MET A 261 -11.05 3.80 -10.27
CA MET A 261 -12.45 4.09 -9.96
C MET A 261 -13.27 4.12 -11.25
N HIS A 262 -14.45 3.49 -11.21
CA HIS A 262 -15.35 3.30 -12.36
C HIS A 262 -16.78 3.80 -12.10
N GLY A 263 -16.94 4.86 -11.33
CA GLY A 263 -18.23 5.47 -11.01
C GLY A 263 -18.66 5.29 -9.55
N GLU A 264 -17.92 4.53 -8.76
CA GLU A 264 -18.19 4.42 -7.32
C GLU A 264 -18.09 5.80 -6.67
N TYR A 265 -19.12 6.14 -5.88
CA TYR A 265 -19.29 7.47 -5.27
C TYR A 265 -19.34 8.63 -6.27
N GLY A 266 -19.58 8.35 -7.57
CA GLY A 266 -19.55 9.34 -8.65
C GLY A 266 -18.13 9.76 -9.06
N ILE A 267 -17.12 8.92 -8.82
CA ILE A 267 -15.71 9.16 -9.12
C ILE A 267 -15.25 8.20 -10.22
N GLU A 268 -14.60 8.72 -11.24
CA GLU A 268 -14.11 7.95 -12.38
C GLU A 268 -12.69 8.39 -12.77
N ASP A 269 -11.97 7.54 -13.48
CA ASP A 269 -10.67 7.84 -14.11
C ASP A 269 -9.63 8.45 -13.16
N VAL A 270 -9.46 7.79 -12.02
CA VAL A 270 -8.40 8.06 -11.04
C VAL A 270 -8.21 6.81 -10.18
N CYS A 271 -6.98 6.51 -9.78
CA CYS A 271 -6.71 5.50 -8.77
C CYS A 271 -6.84 6.10 -7.37
N LEU A 272 -7.61 5.45 -6.50
CA LEU A 272 -7.94 5.96 -5.18
C LEU A 272 -8.18 4.80 -4.20
N SER A 273 -7.87 5.02 -2.94
CA SER A 273 -8.03 4.00 -1.90
C SER A 273 -9.42 4.03 -1.29
N THR A 274 -10.13 2.92 -1.46
CA THR A 274 -11.41 2.59 -0.79
C THR A 274 -11.42 1.11 -0.44
N LEU A 275 -12.45 0.60 0.22
CA LEU A 275 -12.59 -0.85 0.42
C LEU A 275 -12.66 -1.55 -0.94
N THR A 276 -11.72 -2.45 -1.16
CA THR A 276 -11.54 -3.17 -2.42
C THR A 276 -11.42 -4.66 -2.12
N LEU A 277 -12.15 -5.49 -2.85
CA LEU A 277 -12.02 -6.93 -2.80
C LEU A 277 -10.78 -7.35 -3.60
N VAL A 278 -9.84 -8.01 -2.93
CA VAL A 278 -8.55 -8.44 -3.48
C VAL A 278 -8.35 -9.92 -3.15
N GLY A 279 -7.86 -10.67 -4.11
CA GLY A 279 -7.57 -12.10 -3.94
C GLY A 279 -6.70 -12.65 -5.07
N PRO A 280 -6.74 -13.98 -5.33
CA PRO A 280 -5.89 -14.64 -6.32
C PRO A 280 -5.99 -14.10 -7.75
N LYS A 281 -7.08 -13.41 -8.07
CA LYS A 281 -7.29 -12.75 -9.37
C LYS A 281 -6.96 -11.25 -9.35
N GLY A 282 -6.27 -10.78 -8.31
CA GLY A 282 -5.99 -9.36 -8.11
C GLY A 282 -7.21 -8.59 -7.59
N VAL A 283 -7.45 -7.41 -8.14
CA VAL A 283 -8.60 -6.55 -7.81
C VAL A 283 -9.85 -7.14 -8.44
N GLN A 284 -10.88 -7.39 -7.62
CA GLN A 284 -12.14 -7.97 -8.11
C GLN A 284 -13.31 -6.97 -8.07
N GLY A 285 -13.11 -5.80 -7.47
CA GLY A 285 -14.07 -4.71 -7.43
C GLY A 285 -14.05 -3.93 -6.13
N LYS A 286 -14.75 -2.82 -6.12
CA LYS A 286 -14.93 -1.98 -4.93
C LYS A 286 -16.09 -2.47 -4.09
N ILE A 287 -15.96 -2.34 -2.78
CA ILE A 287 -17.05 -2.59 -1.83
C ILE A 287 -17.54 -1.23 -1.31
N PRO A 288 -18.65 -0.70 -1.83
CA PRO A 288 -19.15 0.59 -1.41
C PRO A 288 -19.58 0.54 0.06
N MET A 289 -18.86 1.27 0.90
CA MET A 289 -19.24 1.49 2.29
C MET A 289 -20.26 2.62 2.37
N ARG A 290 -21.24 2.48 3.25
CA ARG A 290 -22.20 3.57 3.51
C ARG A 290 -21.48 4.71 4.23
N MET A 291 -21.40 5.86 3.60
CA MET A 291 -20.78 7.09 4.11
C MET A 291 -21.80 8.21 4.24
N THR A 292 -21.50 9.20 5.07
CA THR A 292 -22.27 10.45 5.12
C THR A 292 -22.02 11.27 3.85
N LYS A 293 -22.87 12.24 3.57
CA LYS A 293 -22.68 13.16 2.43
C LYS A 293 -21.34 13.90 2.52
N GLU A 294 -20.99 14.35 3.72
CA GLU A 294 -19.72 15.04 3.97
C GLU A 294 -18.50 14.14 3.69
N GLU A 295 -18.54 12.88 4.09
CA GLU A 295 -17.49 11.91 3.82
C GLU A 295 -17.34 11.62 2.32
N VAL A 296 -18.46 11.53 1.58
CA VAL A 296 -18.42 11.39 0.12
C VAL A 296 -17.82 12.62 -0.55
N GLU A 297 -18.14 13.83 -0.08
CA GLU A 297 -17.51 15.05 -0.61
C GLU A 297 -16.02 15.12 -0.31
N LYS A 298 -15.55 14.64 0.85
CA LYS A 298 -14.13 14.50 1.15
C LYS A 298 -13.43 13.52 0.19
N LEU A 299 -14.09 12.41 -0.15
CA LEU A 299 -13.55 11.45 -1.11
C LEU A 299 -13.42 12.05 -2.51
N LYS A 300 -14.44 12.79 -2.96
CA LYS A 300 -14.41 13.51 -4.24
C LYS A 300 -13.31 14.58 -4.28
N ALA A 301 -13.18 15.37 -3.22
CA ALA A 301 -12.12 16.37 -3.11
C ALA A 301 -10.71 15.73 -3.18
N SER A 302 -10.53 14.55 -2.58
CA SER A 302 -9.30 13.78 -2.69
C SER A 302 -9.04 13.30 -4.13
N ALA A 303 -10.07 12.82 -4.81
CA ALA A 303 -9.98 12.44 -6.23
C ALA A 303 -9.62 13.62 -7.13
N ASP A 304 -10.25 14.77 -6.92
CA ASP A 304 -9.99 16.00 -7.69
C ASP A 304 -8.57 16.51 -7.48
N ALA A 305 -8.05 16.43 -6.27
CA ALA A 305 -6.65 16.78 -5.96
C ALA A 305 -5.67 15.90 -6.74
N LEU A 306 -5.91 14.59 -6.82
CA LEU A 306 -5.09 13.67 -7.62
C LEU A 306 -5.18 13.97 -9.11
N LYS A 307 -6.40 14.17 -9.65
CA LYS A 307 -6.61 14.53 -11.05
C LYS A 307 -5.92 15.84 -11.44
N ALA A 308 -5.92 16.82 -10.53
CA ALA A 308 -5.21 18.07 -10.75
C ALA A 308 -3.69 17.90 -10.89
N VAL A 309 -3.09 16.96 -10.17
CA VAL A 309 -1.66 16.62 -10.32
C VAL A 309 -1.44 15.80 -11.59
N ILE A 310 -2.28 14.80 -11.87
CA ILE A 310 -2.20 13.98 -13.08
C ILE A 310 -2.24 14.83 -14.34
N ALA A 311 -3.08 15.85 -14.38
CA ALA A 311 -3.18 16.77 -15.54
C ALA A 311 -1.92 17.64 -15.77
N GLN A 312 -0.99 17.69 -14.82
CA GLN A 312 0.24 18.48 -14.91
C GLN A 312 1.49 17.65 -15.21
N ILE A 313 1.35 16.33 -15.28
CA ILE A 313 2.46 15.42 -15.56
C ILE A 313 2.33 14.80 -16.95
N GLU A 314 3.46 14.47 -17.55
CA GLU A 314 3.52 13.73 -18.82
C GLU A 314 3.52 12.20 -18.54
N HIS A 315 2.47 11.52 -18.95
CA HIS A 315 2.32 10.07 -18.72
C HIS A 315 1.89 9.31 -19.99
#